data_f92824ba80cfa0c977f513f0c2b73b0c
#
_entry.id   f92824ba80cfa0c977f513f0c2b73b0c
#
_cell.length_a   1.000
_cell.length_b   1.000
_cell.length_c   1.000
_cell.angle_alpha   90.00
_cell.angle_beta   90.00
_cell.angle_gamma   90.00
#
_symmetry.space_group_name_H-M   'P 1'
#
loop_
_entity.id
_entity.type
_entity.pdbx_description
1 polymer ?
#
loop_
_entity_poly.entity_id
_entity_poly.type
_entity_poly.pdbx_seq_one_letter_code
_entity_poly.pdbx_strand_id
1 'polypeptide(L)'
;TYKETIEKIKKIIFDLYQEYAFIGKWNGLTDKEKENFNNISYDMSDVIAQEAIVDLSNYLSRYYGKKVIILLDEYDTPMQEAYVNGYWEELVAFTRSLFNSTFKTNPYLERAIMTGITRVSKESIFSDLNNLKVITVTSGEYSKCFGFTEKEVFDALDEQGLSDEKEKV
;
A
#
# COMPACT_ATOMS: atom_id res chain seq x y z
N THR A 1 19.91 5.47 -4.01
CA THR A 1 19.97 5.17 -5.47
C THR A 1 18.74 4.37 -5.90
N TYR A 2 18.39 4.40 -7.20
CA TYR A 2 17.31 3.57 -7.77
C TYR A 2 17.44 2.10 -7.38
N LYS A 3 18.63 1.53 -7.55
CA LYS A 3 18.90 0.13 -7.22
C LYS A 3 18.56 -0.22 -5.77
N GLU A 4 19.01 0.58 -4.83
CA GLU A 4 18.74 0.37 -3.39
C GLU A 4 17.26 0.49 -3.07
N THR A 5 16.54 1.40 -3.73
CA THR A 5 15.09 1.54 -3.55
C THR A 5 14.35 0.31 -4.06
N ILE A 6 14.71 -0.20 -5.24
CA ILE A 6 14.13 -1.45 -5.76
C ILE A 6 14.45 -2.64 -4.87
N GLU A 7 15.67 -2.75 -4.35
CA GLU A 7 16.06 -3.81 -3.40
C GLU A 7 15.22 -3.74 -2.11
N LYS A 8 14.94 -2.54 -1.57
CA LYS A 8 14.04 -2.37 -0.43
C LYS A 8 12.60 -2.80 -0.74
N ILE A 9 12.08 -2.45 -1.91
CA ILE A 9 10.73 -2.87 -2.34
C ILE A 9 10.66 -4.40 -2.47
N LYS A 10 11.65 -5.01 -3.11
CA LYS A 10 11.75 -6.48 -3.23
C LYS A 10 11.82 -7.15 -1.87
N LYS A 11 12.55 -6.55 -0.92
CA LYS A 11 12.61 -7.04 0.46
C LYS A 11 11.24 -7.02 1.13
N ILE A 12 10.48 -5.93 1.01
CA ILE A 12 9.12 -5.82 1.57
C ILE A 12 8.23 -6.92 0.99
N ILE A 13 8.28 -7.13 -0.33
CA ILE A 13 7.52 -8.19 -1.00
C ILE A 13 7.91 -9.57 -0.50
N PHE A 14 9.21 -9.83 -0.38
CA PHE A 14 9.71 -11.10 0.16
C PHE A 14 9.25 -11.33 1.60
N ASP A 15 9.43 -10.33 2.47
CA ASP A 15 9.02 -10.42 3.88
C ASP A 15 7.52 -10.70 4.00
N LEU A 16 6.68 -10.04 3.17
CA LEU A 16 5.25 -10.32 3.08
C LEU A 16 4.96 -11.79 2.70
N TYR A 17 5.68 -12.34 1.73
CA TYR A 17 5.52 -13.75 1.35
C TYR A 17 5.94 -14.71 2.47
N GLN A 18 6.92 -14.33 3.31
CA GLN A 18 7.32 -15.13 4.47
C GLN A 18 6.22 -15.19 5.54
N GLU A 19 5.46 -14.13 5.74
CA GLU A 19 4.28 -14.14 6.62
C GLU A 19 3.24 -15.17 6.17
N TYR A 20 3.13 -15.39 4.86
CA TYR A 20 2.21 -16.35 4.24
C TYR A 20 2.91 -17.63 3.74
N ALA A 21 4.07 -18.01 4.31
CA ALA A 21 4.86 -19.17 3.86
C ALA A 21 4.06 -20.49 3.84
N PHE A 22 3.01 -20.61 4.64
CA PHE A 22 2.10 -21.77 4.65
C PHE A 22 1.34 -21.92 3.32
N ILE A 23 1.10 -20.83 2.59
CA ILE A 23 0.45 -20.86 1.27
C ILE A 23 1.32 -21.61 0.26
N GLY A 24 2.64 -21.45 0.26
CA GLY A 24 3.54 -22.17 -0.63
C GLY A 24 3.49 -23.70 -0.46
N LYS A 25 3.02 -24.18 0.69
CA LYS A 25 2.82 -25.60 1.03
C LYS A 25 1.39 -26.07 0.81
N TRP A 26 0.47 -25.19 0.47
CA TRP A 26 -0.94 -25.53 0.30
C TRP A 26 -1.17 -26.39 -0.95
N ASN A 27 -1.95 -27.47 -0.82
CA ASN A 27 -2.26 -28.39 -1.92
C ASN A 27 -3.21 -27.80 -2.98
N GLY A 28 -3.80 -26.63 -2.71
CA GLY A 28 -4.62 -25.90 -3.70
C GLY A 28 -3.81 -25.14 -4.76
N LEU A 29 -2.49 -25.05 -4.59
CA LEU A 29 -1.60 -24.52 -5.61
C LEU A 29 -1.17 -25.62 -6.60
N THR A 30 -1.12 -25.27 -7.88
CA THR A 30 -0.46 -26.07 -8.91
C THR A 30 1.06 -26.10 -8.69
N ASP A 31 1.76 -27.05 -9.29
CA ASP A 31 3.23 -27.13 -9.19
C ASP A 31 3.91 -25.85 -9.72
N LYS A 32 3.36 -25.26 -10.78
CA LYS A 32 3.87 -24.00 -11.34
C LYS A 32 3.66 -22.82 -10.40
N GLU A 33 2.51 -22.76 -9.71
CA GLU A 33 2.25 -21.71 -8.71
C GLU A 33 3.17 -21.86 -7.48
N LYS A 34 3.45 -23.08 -7.05
CA LYS A 34 4.43 -23.35 -6.00
C LYS A 34 5.84 -22.91 -6.41
N GLU A 35 6.22 -23.19 -7.64
CA GLU A 35 7.49 -22.72 -8.21
C GLU A 35 7.53 -21.17 -8.20
N ASN A 36 6.47 -20.49 -8.70
CA ASN A 36 6.38 -19.04 -8.71
C ASN A 36 6.45 -18.47 -7.28
N PHE A 37 5.73 -19.06 -6.32
CA PHE A 37 5.79 -18.66 -4.92
C PHE A 37 7.21 -18.76 -4.34
N ASN A 38 7.93 -19.84 -4.66
CA ASN A 38 9.28 -20.06 -4.17
C ASN A 38 10.35 -19.22 -4.89
N ASN A 39 10.03 -18.65 -6.06
CA ASN A 39 10.91 -17.75 -6.80
C ASN A 39 10.90 -16.32 -6.24
N ILE A 40 10.04 -16.02 -5.28
CA ILE A 40 10.07 -14.74 -4.57
C ILE A 40 11.28 -14.71 -3.64
N SER A 41 12.22 -13.85 -3.94
CA SER A 41 13.50 -13.72 -3.23
C SER A 41 14.01 -12.28 -3.29
N TYR A 42 15.04 -11.95 -2.53
CA TYR A 42 15.62 -10.59 -2.55
C TYR A 42 16.21 -10.19 -3.91
N ASP A 43 16.67 -11.17 -4.70
CA ASP A 43 17.28 -10.99 -6.00
C ASP A 43 16.36 -11.32 -7.18
N MET A 44 15.05 -11.46 -6.92
CA MET A 44 14.04 -11.67 -7.99
C MET A 44 14.11 -10.56 -9.03
N SER A 45 13.72 -10.89 -10.26
CA SER A 45 13.65 -9.89 -11.34
C SER A 45 12.56 -8.82 -11.04
N ASP A 46 12.67 -7.65 -11.67
CA ASP A 46 11.67 -6.60 -11.53
C ASP A 46 10.30 -7.03 -12.00
N VAL A 47 10.24 -7.86 -13.05
CA VAL A 47 8.97 -8.41 -13.57
C VAL A 47 8.29 -9.30 -12.52
N ILE A 48 9.05 -10.17 -11.84
CA ILE A 48 8.51 -11.01 -10.75
C ILE A 48 8.00 -10.12 -9.60
N ALA A 49 8.77 -9.12 -9.21
CA ALA A 49 8.37 -8.19 -8.15
C ALA A 49 7.08 -7.44 -8.49
N GLN A 50 6.92 -7.01 -9.75
CA GLN A 50 5.73 -6.28 -10.22
C GLN A 50 4.45 -7.12 -10.22
N GLU A 51 4.54 -8.43 -10.39
CA GLU A 51 3.40 -9.35 -10.39
C GLU A 51 3.16 -10.03 -9.04
N ALA A 52 4.11 -9.96 -8.12
CA ALA A 52 4.08 -10.70 -6.85
C ALA A 52 2.81 -10.45 -6.02
N ILE A 53 2.33 -9.19 -5.94
CA ILE A 53 1.19 -8.85 -5.09
C ILE A 53 -0.12 -9.38 -5.67
N VAL A 54 -0.30 -9.37 -7.00
CA VAL A 54 -1.49 -9.97 -7.63
C VAL A 54 -1.47 -11.50 -7.51
N ASP A 55 -0.31 -12.13 -7.62
CA ASP A 55 -0.16 -13.57 -7.42
C ASP A 55 -0.50 -13.97 -5.99
N LEU A 56 0.04 -13.27 -5.00
CA LEU A 56 -0.31 -13.52 -3.59
C LEU A 56 -1.80 -13.29 -3.32
N SER A 57 -2.39 -12.24 -3.91
CA SER A 57 -3.83 -11.97 -3.83
C SER A 57 -4.67 -13.14 -4.36
N ASN A 58 -4.26 -13.73 -5.48
CA ASN A 58 -4.88 -14.94 -6.04
C ASN A 58 -4.82 -16.09 -5.04
N TYR A 59 -3.63 -16.42 -4.55
CA TYR A 59 -3.43 -17.55 -3.66
C TYR A 59 -4.23 -17.40 -2.36
N LEU A 60 -4.17 -16.23 -1.73
CA LEU A 60 -4.91 -15.92 -0.50
C LEU A 60 -6.43 -15.93 -0.73
N SER A 61 -6.90 -15.37 -1.85
CA SER A 61 -8.33 -15.36 -2.16
C SER A 61 -8.89 -16.77 -2.32
N ARG A 62 -8.14 -17.66 -2.95
CA ARG A 62 -8.53 -19.08 -3.11
C ARG A 62 -8.46 -19.84 -1.79
N TYR A 63 -7.42 -19.57 -0.99
CA TYR A 63 -7.25 -20.23 0.32
C TYR A 63 -8.35 -19.88 1.30
N TYR A 64 -8.68 -18.58 1.42
CA TYR A 64 -9.69 -18.09 2.35
C TYR A 64 -11.11 -18.02 1.79
N GLY A 65 -11.29 -18.23 0.48
CA GLY A 65 -12.58 -18.09 -0.19
C GLY A 65 -13.14 -16.67 -0.19
N LYS A 66 -12.27 -15.66 -0.05
CA LYS A 66 -12.62 -14.23 0.03
C LYS A 66 -11.57 -13.40 -0.70
N LYS A 67 -12.02 -12.30 -1.32
CA LYS A 67 -11.10 -11.32 -1.91
C LYS A 67 -10.24 -10.64 -0.84
N VAL A 68 -9.08 -10.16 -1.24
CA VAL A 68 -8.12 -9.51 -0.35
C VAL A 68 -8.42 -8.03 -0.19
N ILE A 69 -8.03 -7.48 0.96
CA ILE A 69 -7.91 -6.03 1.18
C ILE A 69 -6.43 -5.71 1.25
N ILE A 70 -5.97 -4.73 0.47
CA ILE A 70 -4.58 -4.29 0.47
C ILE A 70 -4.49 -2.96 1.21
N LEU A 71 -3.63 -2.91 2.22
CA LEU A 71 -3.29 -1.71 2.97
C LEU A 71 -1.84 -1.33 2.63
N LEU A 72 -1.65 -0.16 2.05
CA LEU A 72 -0.33 0.36 1.68
C LEU A 72 -0.11 1.70 2.37
N ASP A 73 0.74 1.69 3.37
CA ASP A 73 1.11 2.89 4.11
C ASP A 73 2.34 3.57 3.52
N GLU A 74 2.38 4.90 3.59
CA GLU A 74 3.50 5.73 3.12
C GLU A 74 3.94 5.43 1.67
N TYR A 75 2.98 5.23 0.76
CA TYR A 75 3.27 4.87 -0.64
C TYR A 75 4.17 5.88 -1.36
N ASP A 76 4.19 7.11 -0.90
CA ASP A 76 4.89 8.23 -1.51
C ASP A 76 6.34 8.42 -1.02
N THR A 77 6.73 7.79 0.10
CA THR A 77 8.08 7.89 0.67
C THR A 77 9.19 7.53 -0.33
N PRO A 78 9.16 6.39 -1.05
CA PRO A 78 10.19 6.08 -2.03
C PRO A 78 10.17 7.06 -3.22
N MET A 79 9.02 7.64 -3.54
CA MET A 79 8.88 8.61 -4.63
C MET A 79 9.50 9.95 -4.28
N GLN A 80 9.35 10.41 -3.04
CA GLN A 80 10.01 11.63 -2.55
C GLN A 80 11.53 11.46 -2.59
N GLU A 81 12.05 10.31 -2.13
CA GLU A 81 13.47 9.99 -2.19
C GLU A 81 13.99 10.00 -3.64
N ALA A 82 13.23 9.43 -4.58
CA ALA A 82 13.59 9.39 -5.98
C ALA A 82 13.64 10.79 -6.62
N TYR A 83 12.71 11.65 -6.27
CA TYR A 83 12.67 13.04 -6.75
C TYR A 83 13.90 13.83 -6.30
N VAL A 84 14.24 13.75 -5.02
CA VAL A 84 15.40 14.46 -4.45
C VAL A 84 16.73 13.94 -5.02
N ASN A 85 16.82 12.65 -5.31
CA ASN A 85 18.06 12.00 -5.74
C ASN A 85 18.16 11.78 -7.26
N GLY A 86 17.19 12.26 -8.05
CA GLY A 86 17.27 12.35 -9.52
C GLY A 86 17.05 11.02 -10.28
N TYR A 87 16.36 10.03 -9.68
CA TYR A 87 15.97 8.78 -10.36
C TYR A 87 14.44 8.57 -10.41
N TRP A 88 13.72 9.70 -10.49
CA TRP A 88 12.25 9.74 -10.51
C TRP A 88 11.64 8.91 -11.65
N GLU A 89 12.13 9.09 -12.87
CA GLU A 89 11.53 8.47 -14.06
C GLU A 89 11.62 6.93 -14.01
N GLU A 90 12.78 6.41 -13.59
CA GLU A 90 12.97 4.96 -13.46
C GLU A 90 12.04 4.37 -12.38
N LEU A 91 11.94 5.04 -11.22
CA LEU A 91 11.09 4.56 -10.14
C LEU A 91 9.60 4.66 -10.50
N VAL A 92 9.18 5.73 -11.18
CA VAL A 92 7.81 5.88 -11.68
C VAL A 92 7.44 4.75 -12.64
N ALA A 93 8.33 4.38 -13.55
CA ALA A 93 8.06 3.29 -14.51
C ALA A 93 7.85 1.95 -13.78
N PHE A 94 8.72 1.62 -12.83
CA PHE A 94 8.59 0.41 -12.01
C PHE A 94 7.30 0.41 -11.18
N THR A 95 7.05 1.50 -10.44
CA THR A 95 5.90 1.61 -9.53
C THR A 95 4.57 1.60 -10.28
N ARG A 96 4.51 2.24 -11.45
CA ARG A 96 3.32 2.21 -12.31
C ARG A 96 2.97 0.78 -12.72
N SER A 97 3.95 -0.01 -13.14
CA SER A 97 3.74 -1.41 -13.50
C SER A 97 3.24 -2.23 -12.31
N LEU A 98 3.89 -2.12 -11.16
CA LEU A 98 3.50 -2.77 -9.91
C LEU A 98 2.06 -2.39 -9.50
N PHE A 99 1.69 -1.11 -9.56
CA PHE A 99 0.36 -0.65 -9.16
C PHE A 99 -0.72 -1.03 -10.16
N ASN A 100 -0.39 -1.09 -11.45
CA ASN A 100 -1.34 -1.55 -12.47
C ASN A 100 -1.69 -3.02 -12.26
N SER A 101 -0.73 -3.91 -12.05
CA SER A 101 -1.01 -5.31 -11.78
C SER A 101 -1.73 -5.50 -10.44
N THR A 102 -1.32 -4.75 -9.41
CA THR A 102 -1.88 -4.87 -8.05
C THR A 102 -3.30 -4.33 -7.94
N PHE A 103 -3.62 -3.18 -8.54
CA PHE A 103 -4.85 -2.43 -8.26
C PHE A 103 -5.81 -2.33 -9.44
N LYS A 104 -5.32 -2.30 -10.69
CA LYS A 104 -6.18 -2.08 -11.86
C LYS A 104 -6.78 -3.38 -12.38
N THR A 105 -5.97 -4.41 -12.50
CA THR A 105 -6.35 -5.67 -13.18
C THR A 105 -6.45 -6.86 -12.24
N ASN A 106 -6.42 -6.63 -10.92
CA ASN A 106 -6.46 -7.68 -9.91
C ASN A 106 -7.91 -8.11 -9.59
N PRO A 107 -8.40 -9.24 -10.11
CA PRO A 107 -9.78 -9.71 -9.87
C PRO A 107 -9.97 -10.23 -8.44
N TYR A 108 -8.90 -10.46 -7.72
CA TYR A 108 -8.89 -10.98 -6.34
C TYR A 108 -8.92 -9.86 -5.30
N LEU A 109 -8.83 -8.60 -5.73
CA LEU A 109 -8.88 -7.43 -4.87
C LEU A 109 -10.34 -7.05 -4.55
N GLU A 110 -10.67 -6.92 -3.26
CA GLU A 110 -11.93 -6.35 -2.79
C GLU A 110 -11.81 -4.82 -2.68
N ARG A 111 -10.75 -4.36 -2.01
CA ARG A 111 -10.48 -2.95 -1.75
C ARG A 111 -9.00 -2.71 -1.51
N ALA A 112 -8.54 -1.53 -1.86
CA ALA A 112 -7.22 -1.04 -1.44
C ALA A 112 -7.36 0.31 -0.72
N ILE A 113 -6.53 0.51 0.30
CA ILE A 113 -6.36 1.80 0.98
C ILE A 113 -4.88 2.13 0.94
N MET A 114 -4.57 3.31 0.43
CA MET A 114 -3.20 3.82 0.38
C MET A 114 -3.12 5.13 1.16
N THR A 115 -2.12 5.28 2.02
CA THR A 115 -1.85 6.51 2.76
C THR A 115 -0.52 7.12 2.32
N GLY A 116 -0.40 8.44 2.49
CA GLY A 116 0.82 9.18 2.17
C GLY A 116 0.67 10.65 2.56
N ILE A 117 1.79 11.34 2.71
CA ILE A 117 1.84 12.75 3.09
C ILE A 117 1.69 13.64 1.85
N THR A 118 2.30 13.24 0.74
CA THR A 118 2.26 13.99 -0.51
C THR A 118 1.38 13.31 -1.54
N ARG A 119 0.59 14.12 -2.22
CA ARG A 119 -0.10 13.66 -3.41
C ARG A 119 0.90 13.60 -4.56
N VAL A 120 1.43 12.42 -4.84
CA VAL A 120 2.14 12.20 -6.11
C VAL A 120 1.16 12.46 -7.25
N SER A 121 1.57 13.29 -8.23
CA SER A 121 0.64 13.75 -9.26
C SER A 121 -0.02 12.57 -9.99
N LYS A 122 -1.32 12.71 -10.28
CA LYS A 122 -2.12 11.68 -10.95
C LYS A 122 -1.50 11.22 -12.28
N GLU A 123 -0.74 12.11 -12.91
CA GLU A 123 -0.19 11.90 -14.25
C GLU A 123 1.04 10.98 -14.30
N SER A 124 1.68 10.70 -13.16
CA SER A 124 2.90 9.90 -13.16
C SER A 124 2.68 8.44 -12.77
N ILE A 125 1.96 8.15 -11.67
CA ILE A 125 1.83 6.79 -11.13
C ILE A 125 0.40 6.26 -11.27
N PHE A 126 -0.57 7.15 -11.10
CA PHE A 126 -1.99 6.79 -11.00
C PHE A 126 -2.80 7.06 -12.28
N SER A 127 -2.14 7.50 -13.38
CA SER A 127 -2.82 7.82 -14.63
C SER A 127 -3.71 6.70 -15.15
N ASP A 128 -3.31 5.47 -14.89
CA ASP A 128 -3.99 4.27 -15.35
C ASP A 128 -5.04 3.71 -14.37
N LEU A 129 -5.10 4.23 -13.13
CA LEU A 129 -6.06 3.78 -12.12
C LEU A 129 -7.36 4.62 -12.20
N ASN A 130 -8.40 4.04 -12.81
CA ASN A 130 -9.66 4.75 -13.07
C ASN A 130 -10.57 4.88 -11.84
N ASN A 131 -10.35 4.08 -10.78
CA ASN A 131 -11.26 3.96 -9.61
C ASN A 131 -10.67 4.60 -8.37
N LEU A 132 -9.65 5.43 -8.50
CA LEU A 132 -9.00 6.05 -7.35
C LEU A 132 -9.89 7.15 -6.75
N LYS A 133 -10.26 6.99 -5.48
CA LYS A 133 -10.89 8.02 -4.67
C LYS A 133 -9.83 8.68 -3.80
N VAL A 134 -9.61 9.97 -3.96
CA VAL A 134 -8.62 10.73 -3.20
C VAL A 134 -9.33 11.50 -2.09
N ILE A 135 -8.88 11.30 -0.85
CA ILE A 135 -9.37 12.00 0.34
C ILE A 135 -8.16 12.68 0.99
N THR A 136 -8.30 13.96 1.28
CA THR A 136 -7.25 14.79 1.88
C THR A 136 -7.74 15.38 3.19
N VAL A 137 -6.86 16.00 3.95
CA VAL A 137 -7.18 16.71 5.20
C VAL A 137 -8.22 17.83 5.01
N THR A 138 -8.40 18.31 3.79
CA THR A 138 -9.42 19.32 3.45
C THR A 138 -10.74 18.73 2.97
N SER A 139 -10.84 17.40 2.87
CA SER A 139 -12.07 16.72 2.46
C SER A 139 -13.07 16.69 3.61
N GLY A 140 -14.34 16.95 3.34
CA GLY A 140 -15.40 16.81 4.34
C GLY A 140 -15.69 15.34 4.70
N GLU A 141 -15.37 14.41 3.81
CA GLU A 141 -15.54 12.98 4.02
C GLU A 141 -14.50 12.46 5.01
N TYR A 142 -14.93 11.69 5.99
CA TYR A 142 -14.11 11.16 7.10
C TYR A 142 -13.47 12.22 8.01
N SER A 143 -13.86 13.49 7.92
CA SER A 143 -13.27 14.58 8.71
C SER A 143 -13.36 14.40 10.23
N LYS A 144 -14.21 13.48 10.70
CA LYS A 144 -14.39 13.13 12.12
C LYS A 144 -13.91 11.72 12.48
N CYS A 145 -13.23 11.04 11.56
CA CYS A 145 -12.80 9.65 11.77
C CYS A 145 -11.38 9.52 12.34
N PHE A 146 -10.65 10.62 12.42
CA PHE A 146 -9.27 10.65 12.91
C PHE A 146 -9.04 11.91 13.75
N GLY A 147 -8.29 11.76 14.85
CA GLY A 147 -8.04 12.84 15.81
C GLY A 147 -9.25 13.05 16.73
N PHE A 148 -9.32 14.24 17.31
CA PHE A 148 -10.39 14.65 18.22
C PHE A 148 -11.15 15.83 17.62
N THR A 149 -12.46 15.84 17.79
CA THR A 149 -13.28 17.02 17.49
C THR A 149 -13.14 18.03 18.64
N GLU A 150 -13.38 19.31 18.34
CA GLU A 150 -13.38 20.37 19.37
C GLU A 150 -14.27 20.00 20.58
N LYS A 151 -15.44 19.43 20.31
CA LYS A 151 -16.35 18.97 21.34
C LYS A 151 -15.72 17.90 22.24
N GLU A 152 -15.07 16.90 21.66
CA GLU A 152 -14.41 15.83 22.45
C GLU A 152 -13.27 16.38 23.31
N VAL A 153 -12.49 17.34 22.78
CA VAL A 153 -11.43 18.01 23.54
C VAL A 153 -12.05 18.82 24.70
N PHE A 154 -13.10 19.58 24.43
CA PHE A 154 -13.77 20.38 25.47
C PHE A 154 -14.42 19.52 26.54
N ASP A 155 -15.07 18.44 26.18
CA ASP A 155 -15.64 17.47 27.12
C ASP A 155 -14.53 16.87 28.02
N ALA A 156 -13.39 16.49 27.43
CA ALA A 156 -12.25 15.97 28.18
C ALA A 156 -11.62 17.01 29.13
N LEU A 157 -11.52 18.28 28.71
CA LEU A 157 -11.05 19.35 29.59
C LEU A 157 -12.00 19.57 30.77
N ASP A 158 -13.31 19.51 30.55
CA ASP A 158 -14.31 19.63 31.62
C ASP A 158 -14.17 18.48 32.63
N GLU A 159 -14.03 17.24 32.16
CA GLU A 159 -13.84 16.06 33.00
C GLU A 159 -12.56 16.12 33.86
N GLN A 160 -11.52 16.78 33.36
CA GLN A 160 -10.26 16.97 34.08
C GLN A 160 -10.23 18.25 34.94
N GLY A 161 -11.33 19.03 34.99
CA GLY A 161 -11.39 20.29 35.75
C GLY A 161 -10.56 21.43 35.14
N LEU A 162 -10.28 21.36 33.83
CA LEU A 162 -9.48 22.31 33.05
C LEU A 162 -10.34 23.17 32.12
N SER A 163 -11.58 23.43 32.48
CA SER A 163 -12.53 24.19 31.63
C SER A 163 -12.02 25.57 31.23
N ASP A 164 -11.20 26.22 32.08
CA ASP A 164 -10.61 27.53 31.82
C ASP A 164 -9.52 27.50 30.71
N GLU A 165 -9.04 26.31 30.32
CA GLU A 165 -8.03 26.13 29.28
C GLU A 165 -8.63 26.03 27.86
N LYS A 166 -9.95 26.00 27.73
CA LYS A 166 -10.65 25.86 26.43
C LYS A 166 -10.30 26.97 25.44
N GLU A 167 -10.03 28.19 25.93
CA GLU A 167 -9.64 29.31 25.06
C GLU A 167 -8.23 29.15 24.44
N LYS A 168 -7.43 28.18 24.92
CA LYS A 168 -6.07 27.94 24.44
C LYS A 168 -5.99 26.81 23.41
N VAL A 169 -7.09 26.11 23.14
CA VAL A 169 -7.21 25.02 22.20
C VAL A 169 -7.92 25.49 20.95
#